data_e0b99b3b6a8ff51ad1d69d118cea92a1
#
_entry.id   e0b99b3b6a8ff51ad1d69d118cea92a1
#
_cell.length_a   1.000
_cell.length_b   1.000
_cell.length_c   1.000
_cell.angle_alpha   90.00
_cell.angle_beta   90.00
_cell.angle_gamma   90.00
#
_symmetry.space_group_name_H-M   'P 1'
#
loop_
_entity.id
_entity.type
_entity.pdbx_description
1 polymer ?
#
loop_
_entity_poly.entity_id
_entity_poly.type
_entity_poly.pdbx_seq_one_letter_code
_entity_poly.pdbx_strand_id
1 'polypeptide(L)'
;VLARTQRITRGIDYRSIVRRGSRRAGALHVVHVIDTGESRPPRFGFIVSKAVGNAVTRNTVRRRLKAICLEATPRLRPGADVVIRAFPASAEAAYADLRHDVVRGLERKAAA
;
A
#
# COMPACT_ATOMS: atom_id res chain seq x y z
N VAL A 1 2.13 8.65 -11.23
CA VAL A 1 2.51 9.22 -9.93
C VAL A 1 1.25 9.47 -9.11
N LEU A 2 1.24 9.02 -7.86
CA LEU A 2 0.13 9.29 -6.95
C LEU A 2 0.02 10.80 -6.69
N ALA A 3 -1.19 11.32 -6.82
CA ALA A 3 -1.46 12.71 -6.49
C ALA A 3 -1.21 12.96 -5.00
N ARG A 4 -0.91 14.21 -4.64
CA ARG A 4 -0.66 14.59 -3.25
C ARG A 4 -1.82 14.23 -2.32
N THR A 5 -3.05 14.38 -2.82
CA THR A 5 -4.27 14.03 -2.08
C THR A 5 -4.46 12.53 -1.90
N GLN A 6 -3.72 11.69 -2.61
CA GLN A 6 -3.76 10.24 -2.51
C GLN A 6 -2.63 9.68 -1.64
N ARG A 7 -1.85 10.53 -0.98
CA ARG A 7 -0.73 10.11 -0.14
C ARG A 7 -1.03 10.35 1.33
N ILE A 8 -0.80 9.33 2.14
CA ILE A 8 -0.84 9.46 3.59
C ILE A 8 0.55 9.94 4.03
N THR A 9 0.61 11.07 4.72
CA THR A 9 1.88 11.69 5.11
C THR A 9 2.10 11.79 6.61
N ARG A 10 1.03 11.67 7.42
CA ARG A 10 1.12 11.86 8.87
C ARG A 10 1.39 10.54 9.58
N GLY A 11 2.37 10.54 10.48
CA GLY A 11 2.71 9.35 11.27
C GLY A 11 1.56 8.83 12.11
N ILE A 12 0.71 9.71 12.66
CA ILE A 12 -0.45 9.31 13.45
C ILE A 12 -1.47 8.55 12.59
N ASP A 13 -1.62 8.93 11.32
CA ASP A 13 -2.52 8.23 10.40
C ASP A 13 -1.99 6.82 10.11
N TYR A 14 -0.69 6.66 9.88
CA TYR A 14 -0.07 5.34 9.71
C TYR A 14 -0.33 4.44 10.91
N ARG A 15 -0.08 4.95 12.12
CA ARG A 15 -0.27 4.18 13.34
C ARG A 15 -1.73 3.77 13.53
N SER A 16 -2.66 4.68 13.30
CA SER A 16 -4.08 4.42 13.41
C SER A 16 -4.54 3.33 12.44
N ILE A 17 -4.12 3.43 11.18
CA ILE A 17 -4.50 2.47 10.14
C ILE A 17 -3.94 1.08 10.45
N VAL A 18 -2.69 1.00 10.88
CA VAL A 18 -2.07 -0.29 11.22
C VAL A 18 -2.74 -0.94 12.44
N ARG A 19 -3.14 -0.14 13.44
CA ARG A 19 -3.77 -0.66 14.65
C ARG A 19 -5.22 -1.07 14.47
N ARG A 20 -6.00 -0.27 13.71
CA ARG A 20 -7.47 -0.41 13.63
C ARG A 20 -7.93 -0.99 12.31
N GLY A 21 -7.09 -0.95 11.31
CA GLY A 21 -7.45 -1.36 9.95
C GLY A 21 -7.68 -2.86 9.82
N SER A 22 -8.50 -3.22 8.87
CA SER A 22 -8.59 -4.59 8.38
C SER A 22 -7.25 -4.98 7.77
N ARG A 23 -6.78 -6.19 8.05
CA ARG A 23 -5.42 -6.62 7.71
C ARG A 23 -5.44 -7.87 6.84
N ARG A 24 -4.56 -7.92 5.85
CA ARG A 24 -4.30 -9.13 5.08
C ARG A 24 -2.81 -9.21 4.73
N ALA A 25 -2.19 -10.35 5.03
CA ALA A 25 -0.81 -10.62 4.63
C ALA A 25 -0.80 -11.44 3.34
N GLY A 26 -0.01 -10.99 2.37
CA GLY A 26 0.37 -11.75 1.19
C GLY A 26 1.77 -12.33 1.38
N ALA A 27 2.35 -12.86 0.28
CA ALA A 27 3.71 -13.39 0.30
C ALA A 27 4.77 -12.28 0.41
N LEU A 28 4.49 -11.09 -0.16
CA LEU A 28 5.47 -10.02 -0.33
C LEU A 28 5.11 -8.75 0.45
N HIS A 29 3.94 -8.68 1.06
CA HIS A 29 3.47 -7.49 1.76
C HIS A 29 2.39 -7.82 2.78
N VAL A 30 2.07 -6.85 3.62
CA VAL A 30 0.83 -6.82 4.38
C VAL A 30 0.10 -5.52 4.09
N VAL A 31 -1.21 -5.60 3.85
CA VAL A 31 -2.06 -4.44 3.63
C VAL A 31 -2.96 -4.20 4.83
N HIS A 32 -3.09 -2.93 5.22
CA HIS A 32 -4.01 -2.46 6.25
C HIS A 32 -4.95 -1.44 5.64
N VAL A 33 -6.26 -1.56 5.87
CA VAL A 33 -7.27 -0.69 5.27
C VAL A 33 -8.26 -0.20 6.33
N ILE A 34 -8.51 1.10 6.33
CA ILE A 34 -9.62 1.71 7.08
C ILE A 34 -10.53 2.41 6.09
N ASP A 35 -11.84 2.23 6.25
CA ASP A 35 -12.85 2.97 5.51
C ASP A 35 -13.24 4.22 6.31
N THR A 36 -13.00 5.39 5.74
CA THR A 36 -13.32 6.66 6.42
C THR A 36 -14.75 7.13 6.18
N GLY A 37 -15.42 6.60 5.16
CA GLY A 37 -16.74 7.10 4.74
C GLY A 37 -16.69 8.41 3.98
N GLU A 38 -15.51 8.98 3.78
CA GLU A 38 -15.34 10.22 3.05
C GLU A 38 -15.49 10.00 1.55
N SER A 39 -15.99 11.04 0.87
CA SER A 39 -16.19 11.01 -0.58
C SER A 39 -14.95 11.57 -1.28
N ARG A 40 -13.89 10.81 -1.31
CA ARG A 40 -12.62 11.17 -1.94
C ARG A 40 -11.91 9.91 -2.48
N PRO A 41 -10.94 10.07 -3.38
CA PRO A 41 -10.13 8.93 -3.82
C PRO A 41 -9.44 8.24 -2.65
N PRO A 42 -9.13 6.95 -2.76
CA PRO A 42 -8.35 6.27 -1.73
C PRO A 42 -6.98 6.94 -1.55
N ARG A 43 -6.48 6.89 -0.32
CA ARG A 43 -5.14 7.38 0.02
C ARG A 43 -4.24 6.21 0.38
N PHE A 44 -2.95 6.35 0.07
CA PHE A 44 -1.98 5.29 0.26
C PHE A 44 -0.79 5.75 1.08
N GLY A 45 -0.30 4.87 1.93
CA GLY A 45 0.95 5.02 2.63
C GLY A 45 1.77 3.74 2.52
N PHE A 46 3.09 3.87 2.57
CA PHE A 46 4.00 2.75 2.38
C PHE A 46 5.02 2.70 3.50
N ILE A 47 5.21 1.51 4.07
CA ILE A 47 6.23 1.25 5.06
C ILE A 47 7.24 0.30 4.43
N VAL A 48 8.44 0.81 4.18
CA VAL A 48 9.54 0.04 3.62
C VAL A 48 10.73 0.21 4.55
N SER A 49 10.90 -0.73 5.47
CA SER A 49 11.92 -0.65 6.51
C SER A 49 13.31 -1.02 6.00
N LYS A 50 14.31 -0.78 6.83
CA LYS A 50 15.70 -1.15 6.53
C LYS A 50 15.89 -2.65 6.30
N ALA A 51 15.00 -3.49 6.83
CA ALA A 51 15.03 -4.93 6.61
C ALA A 51 14.83 -5.32 5.14
N VAL A 52 14.20 -4.45 4.33
CA VAL A 52 14.02 -4.68 2.89
C VAL A 52 15.33 -4.49 2.14
N GLY A 53 16.16 -3.54 2.55
CA GLY A 53 17.45 -3.29 1.91
C GLY A 53 17.96 -1.88 2.15
N ASN A 54 18.97 -1.50 1.37
CA ASN A 54 19.54 -0.16 1.44
C ASN A 54 18.58 0.90 0.86
N ALA A 55 18.97 2.16 0.90
CA ALA A 55 18.13 3.26 0.45
C ALA A 55 17.71 3.13 -1.02
N VAL A 56 18.59 2.70 -1.89
CA VAL A 56 18.30 2.51 -3.33
C VAL A 56 17.25 1.42 -3.52
N THR A 57 17.43 0.28 -2.86
CA THR A 57 16.47 -0.84 -2.91
C THR A 57 15.11 -0.43 -2.36
N ARG A 58 15.09 0.25 -1.21
CA ARG A 58 13.84 0.71 -0.60
C ARG A 58 13.09 1.70 -1.50
N ASN A 59 13.81 2.62 -2.13
CA ASN A 59 13.20 3.57 -3.06
C ASN A 59 12.61 2.87 -4.28
N THR A 60 13.30 1.85 -4.79
CA THR A 60 12.78 1.04 -5.90
C THR A 60 11.47 0.34 -5.51
N VAL A 61 11.43 -0.28 -4.33
CA VAL A 61 10.21 -0.94 -3.84
C VAL A 61 9.06 0.07 -3.67
N ARG A 62 9.33 1.23 -3.05
CA ARG A 62 8.32 2.28 -2.91
C ARG A 62 7.76 2.74 -4.26
N ARG A 63 8.63 2.97 -5.23
CA ARG A 63 8.21 3.41 -6.56
C ARG A 63 7.31 2.37 -7.23
N ARG A 64 7.65 1.10 -7.10
CA ARG A 64 6.84 0.00 -7.64
C ARG A 64 5.49 -0.08 -6.96
N LEU A 65 5.45 0.02 -5.63
CA LEU A 65 4.20 0.02 -4.88
C LEU A 65 3.30 1.18 -5.25
N LYS A 66 3.86 2.37 -5.43
CA LYS A 66 3.11 3.56 -5.86
C LYS A 66 2.49 3.35 -7.24
N ALA A 67 3.24 2.79 -8.18
CA ALA A 67 2.75 2.51 -9.53
C ALA A 67 1.60 1.49 -9.50
N ILE A 68 1.73 0.45 -8.70
CA ILE A 68 0.70 -0.58 -8.54
C ILE A 68 -0.59 0.01 -7.95
N CYS A 69 -0.46 0.82 -6.92
CA CYS A 69 -1.61 1.45 -6.27
C CYS A 69 -2.30 2.46 -7.18
N LEU A 70 -1.53 3.23 -7.94
CA LEU A 70 -2.10 4.17 -8.92
C LEU A 70 -2.93 3.43 -9.96
N GLU A 71 -2.42 2.33 -10.49
CA GLU A 71 -3.14 1.50 -11.44
C GLU A 71 -4.42 0.91 -10.86
N ALA A 72 -4.38 0.50 -9.60
CA ALA A 72 -5.52 -0.15 -8.93
C ALA A 72 -6.60 0.83 -8.46
N THR A 73 -6.28 2.12 -8.33
CA THR A 73 -7.16 3.14 -7.73
C THR A 73 -8.59 3.12 -8.29
N PRO A 74 -8.84 3.03 -9.60
CA PRO A 74 -10.22 3.06 -10.13
C PRO A 74 -11.10 1.91 -9.62
N ARG A 75 -10.52 0.84 -9.13
CA ARG A 75 -11.25 -0.35 -8.66
C ARG A 75 -11.43 -0.38 -7.16
N LEU A 76 -10.93 0.64 -6.45
CA LEU A 76 -10.94 0.69 -4.99
C LEU A 76 -12.05 1.62 -4.49
N ARG A 77 -12.49 1.37 -3.25
CA ARG A 77 -13.54 2.16 -2.61
C ARG A 77 -13.09 3.60 -2.38
N PRO A 78 -13.95 4.60 -2.67
CA PRO A 78 -13.69 5.97 -2.22
C PRO A 78 -13.55 6.02 -0.70
N GLY A 79 -12.68 6.89 -0.22
CA GLY A 79 -12.49 7.09 1.21
C GLY A 79 -11.68 6.04 1.92
N ALA A 80 -11.18 5.03 1.23
CA ALA A 80 -10.30 4.03 1.84
C ALA A 80 -8.93 4.64 2.14
N ASP A 81 -8.42 4.42 3.35
CA ASP A 81 -7.04 4.69 3.71
C ASP A 81 -6.29 3.36 3.79
N VAL A 82 -5.23 3.25 2.99
CA VAL A 82 -4.51 2.01 2.76
C VAL A 82 -3.04 2.19 3.15
N VAL A 83 -2.53 1.33 4.02
CA VAL A 83 -1.10 1.26 4.32
C VAL A 83 -0.57 -0.10 3.89
N ILE A 84 0.48 -0.09 3.09
CA ILE A 84 1.16 -1.30 2.62
C ILE A 84 2.55 -1.35 3.25
N ARG A 85 2.82 -2.42 3.99
CA ARG A 85 4.16 -2.72 4.48
C ARG A 85 4.79 -3.78 3.58
N ALA A 86 5.95 -3.46 3.00
CA ALA A 86 6.70 -4.41 2.20
C ALA A 86 7.47 -5.38 3.10
N PHE A 87 7.42 -6.67 2.77
CA PHE A 87 8.28 -7.66 3.40
C PHE A 87 9.67 -7.66 2.73
N PRO A 88 10.71 -8.15 3.43
CA PRO A 88 12.06 -8.22 2.86
C PRO A 88 12.13 -8.93 1.50
N ALA A 89 11.30 -9.95 1.29
CA ALA A 89 11.25 -10.68 0.02
C ALA A 89 10.86 -9.79 -1.18
N SER A 90 10.22 -8.65 -0.95
CA SER A 90 9.84 -7.73 -2.03
C SER A 90 11.05 -7.12 -2.74
N ALA A 91 12.21 -7.07 -2.08
CA ALA A 91 13.44 -6.49 -2.65
C ALA A 91 13.90 -7.21 -3.91
N GLU A 92 13.74 -8.54 -3.94
CA GLU A 92 14.23 -9.39 -5.03
C GLU A 92 13.10 -9.91 -5.93
N ALA A 93 11.85 -9.62 -5.59
CA ALA A 93 10.72 -10.08 -6.38
C ALA A 93 10.66 -9.39 -7.73
N ALA A 94 10.25 -10.15 -8.75
CA ALA A 94 9.91 -9.55 -10.03
C ALA A 94 8.73 -8.60 -9.87
N TYR A 95 8.71 -7.53 -10.68
CA TYR A 95 7.61 -6.55 -10.62
C TYR A 95 6.23 -7.22 -10.79
N ALA A 96 6.12 -8.15 -11.75
CA ALA A 96 4.86 -8.84 -11.99
C ALA A 96 4.38 -9.63 -10.76
N ASP A 97 5.28 -10.24 -10.01
CA ASP A 97 4.95 -11.00 -8.80
C ASP A 97 4.50 -10.06 -7.68
N LEU A 98 5.20 -8.96 -7.49
CA LEU A 98 4.84 -7.94 -6.51
C LEU A 98 3.46 -7.35 -6.85
N ARG A 99 3.24 -7.01 -8.12
CA ARG A 99 1.96 -6.48 -8.60
C ARG A 99 0.83 -7.45 -8.33
N HIS A 100 0.99 -8.72 -8.68
CA HIS A 100 -0.03 -9.74 -8.46
C HIS A 100 -0.38 -9.87 -6.97
N ASP A 101 0.63 -9.94 -6.12
CA ASP A 101 0.47 -10.08 -4.68
C ASP A 101 -0.27 -8.88 -4.06
N VAL A 102 0.14 -7.67 -4.41
CA VAL A 102 -0.45 -6.44 -3.87
C VAL A 102 -1.86 -6.21 -4.40
N VAL A 103 -2.09 -6.43 -5.69
CA VAL A 103 -3.42 -6.26 -6.30
C VAL A 103 -4.43 -7.21 -5.65
N ARG A 104 -4.05 -8.46 -5.38
CA ARG A 104 -4.93 -9.40 -4.65
C ARG A 104 -5.30 -8.87 -3.28
N GLY A 105 -4.33 -8.35 -2.54
CA GLY A 105 -4.59 -7.77 -1.22
C GLY A 105 -5.53 -6.59 -1.28
N LEU A 106 -5.33 -5.70 -2.22
CA LEU A 106 -6.19 -4.52 -2.43
C LEU A 106 -7.61 -4.94 -2.82
N GLU A 107 -7.76 -5.89 -3.74
CA GLU A 107 -9.08 -6.38 -4.15
C GLU A 107 -9.84 -7.03 -3.00
N ARG A 108 -9.14 -7.75 -2.13
CA ARG A 108 -9.76 -8.42 -0.98
C ARG A 108 -10.18 -7.46 0.12
N LYS A 109 -9.46 -6.34 0.29
CA LYS A 109 -9.65 -5.45 1.45
C LYS A 109 -10.22 -4.08 1.09
N ALA A 110 -10.09 -3.62 -0.13
CA ALA A 110 -10.44 -2.26 -0.51
C ALA A 110 -11.23 -2.15 -1.82
N ALA A 111 -11.72 -3.26 -2.38
CA ALA A 111 -12.49 -3.23 -3.62
C ALA A 111 -13.77 -2.42 -3.48
N ALA A 112 -14.09 -1.69 -4.51
CA ALA A 112 -15.33 -0.91 -4.59
C ALA A 112 -16.56 -1.81 -4.63
#